data_f5762054c70c6d1e8711647a04246a12
#
_entry.id   f5762054c70c6d1e8711647a04246a12
#
_cell.length_a   1.000
_cell.length_b   1.000
_cell.length_c   1.000
_cell.angle_alpha   90.00
_cell.angle_beta   90.00
_cell.angle_gamma   90.00
#
_symmetry.space_group_name_H-M   'P 1'
#
loop_
_entity.id
_entity.type
_entity.pdbx_description
1 polymer ?
#
loop_
_entity_poly.entity_id
_entity_poly.type
_entity_poly.pdbx_seq_one_letter_code
_entity_poly.pdbx_strand_id
1 'polypeptide(L)'
;MLDIIDGTIQGQSLRLVTRAGAAAPTPDQIKAGITAKINAAAPRFEDAFMDLLGGGPKLRSPFANMSTKDPDRREDVVVAENLTRHFGSFTAADNISFRVRRGDIFGLIGPNGAGKSTTFKMLNGLLKPSSGNARVAGLDLARAPGKARARLGYMAQKFSLYGDLSVRQNLNFFAGVYGLGGARRRDVIDRMTETFALGPYLGSDAHALPLGFRQRLALACAVMHEPDVLFLDEPTSGVDPRTRREFWSHINAMVGTGVTIMVTTHFLDEAEYCDRIALIYRSRMIALDTPDALKAGVVSQGLPEPTLEDAFVALVEADDAAQVAA
;
A
#
# COMPACT_ATOMS: atom_id res chain seq x y z
N MET A 1 8.12 -28.61 14.99
CA MET A 1 7.38 -27.35 14.80
C MET A 1 8.39 -26.33 14.27
N LEU A 2 8.10 -25.58 13.20
CA LEU A 2 9.04 -24.59 12.70
C LEU A 2 9.10 -23.42 13.70
N ASP A 3 10.32 -23.07 14.13
CA ASP A 3 10.55 -21.91 15.04
C ASP A 3 10.56 -20.58 14.25
N ILE A 4 9.48 -20.35 13.48
CA ILE A 4 9.29 -19.10 12.72
C ILE A 4 8.63 -18.08 13.65
N ILE A 5 9.28 -16.93 13.80
CA ILE A 5 8.84 -15.79 14.62
C ILE A 5 7.96 -14.87 13.78
N ASP A 6 8.40 -14.57 12.54
CA ASP A 6 7.71 -13.65 11.64
C ASP A 6 7.92 -14.07 10.17
N GLY A 7 7.04 -13.62 9.29
CA GLY A 7 7.13 -13.87 7.86
C GLY A 7 6.57 -12.70 7.07
N THR A 8 7.33 -12.23 6.07
CA THR A 8 6.93 -11.11 5.23
C THR A 8 7.13 -11.43 3.76
N ILE A 9 6.14 -11.06 2.96
CA ILE A 9 6.24 -11.12 1.50
C ILE A 9 7.11 -9.94 1.05
N GLN A 10 8.09 -10.20 0.20
CA GLN A 10 8.96 -9.20 -0.41
C GLN A 10 9.08 -9.49 -1.90
N GLY A 11 8.32 -8.77 -2.71
CA GLY A 11 8.22 -9.07 -4.14
C GLY A 11 7.81 -10.53 -4.38
N GLN A 12 8.63 -11.28 -5.12
CA GLN A 12 8.43 -12.72 -5.37
C GLN A 12 9.03 -13.62 -4.27
N SER A 13 9.57 -13.05 -3.20
CA SER A 13 10.26 -13.75 -2.13
C SER A 13 9.45 -13.72 -0.83
N LEU A 14 9.72 -14.69 0.04
CA LEU A 14 9.20 -14.69 1.41
C LEU A 14 10.40 -14.58 2.37
N ARG A 15 10.46 -13.49 3.13
CA ARG A 15 11.42 -13.35 4.22
C ARG A 15 10.86 -14.02 5.47
N LEU A 16 11.57 -14.96 6.01
CA LEU A 16 11.24 -15.65 7.26
C LEU A 16 12.24 -15.27 8.34
N VAL A 17 11.74 -14.91 9.51
CA VAL A 17 12.53 -14.67 10.71
C VAL A 17 12.39 -15.91 11.60
N THR A 18 13.49 -16.57 11.88
CA THR A 18 13.54 -17.74 12.75
C THR A 18 14.18 -17.38 14.09
N ARG A 19 13.88 -18.15 15.13
CA ARG A 19 14.50 -17.97 16.43
C ARG A 19 16.03 -18.21 16.35
N ALA A 20 16.80 -17.46 17.13
CA ALA A 20 18.26 -17.64 17.17
C ALA A 20 18.61 -19.10 17.49
N GLY A 21 19.49 -19.69 16.67
CA GLY A 21 19.91 -21.10 16.80
C GLY A 21 18.96 -22.12 16.17
N ALA A 22 17.81 -21.71 15.63
CA ALA A 22 16.93 -22.62 14.88
C ALA A 22 17.54 -23.01 13.54
N ALA A 23 17.33 -24.25 13.10
CA ALA A 23 17.75 -24.68 11.78
C ALA A 23 16.93 -23.95 10.70
N ALA A 24 17.55 -23.66 9.56
CA ALA A 24 16.83 -23.09 8.41
C ALA A 24 15.70 -24.04 8.00
N PRO A 25 14.48 -23.53 7.73
CA PRO A 25 13.39 -24.37 7.28
C PRO A 25 13.69 -24.95 5.88
N THR A 26 13.21 -26.15 5.61
CA THR A 26 13.29 -26.72 4.25
C THR A 26 12.09 -26.27 3.42
N PRO A 27 12.17 -26.27 2.06
CA PRO A 27 11.04 -25.96 1.19
C PRO A 27 9.77 -26.77 1.49
N ASP A 28 9.92 -28.05 1.81
CA ASP A 28 8.80 -28.94 2.16
C ASP A 28 8.13 -28.53 3.47
N GLN A 29 8.91 -28.08 4.45
CA GLN A 29 8.38 -27.65 5.74
C GLN A 29 7.54 -26.37 5.65
N ILE A 30 7.88 -25.47 4.73
CA ILE A 30 7.11 -24.23 4.48
C ILE A 30 6.00 -24.44 3.46
N LYS A 31 5.79 -25.68 2.98
CA LYS A 31 4.79 -26.05 1.96
C LYS A 31 4.87 -25.17 0.71
N ALA A 32 6.05 -24.82 0.31
CA ALA A 32 6.28 -23.92 -0.82
C ALA A 32 5.84 -24.52 -2.17
N GLY A 33 5.53 -25.82 -2.23
CA GLY A 33 4.93 -26.51 -3.39
C GLY A 33 5.76 -26.48 -4.68
N ILE A 34 6.90 -25.80 -4.67
CA ILE A 34 7.78 -25.50 -5.80
C ILE A 34 9.22 -25.62 -5.28
N THR A 35 10.18 -25.74 -6.18
CA THR A 35 11.61 -25.69 -5.89
C THR A 35 12.01 -24.28 -5.38
N ALA A 36 11.68 -23.97 -4.14
CA ALA A 36 12.06 -22.70 -3.52
C ALA A 36 13.53 -22.74 -3.16
N LYS A 37 14.28 -21.71 -3.53
CA LYS A 37 15.66 -21.50 -3.11
C LYS A 37 15.66 -20.75 -1.78
N ILE A 38 16.29 -21.33 -0.75
CA ILE A 38 16.40 -20.71 0.57
C ILE A 38 17.81 -20.15 0.69
N ASN A 39 17.91 -18.85 0.94
CA ASN A 39 19.17 -18.15 1.17
C ASN A 39 19.15 -17.56 2.59
N ALA A 40 20.30 -17.53 3.25
CA ALA A 40 20.47 -16.77 4.47
C ALA A 40 20.43 -15.27 4.13
N ALA A 41 19.71 -14.49 4.90
CA ALA A 41 19.64 -13.03 4.77
C ALA A 41 20.16 -12.36 6.04
N ALA A 42 20.82 -11.22 5.91
CA ALA A 42 21.28 -10.43 7.05
C ALA A 42 20.10 -10.05 7.96
N PRO A 43 20.25 -10.17 9.30
CA PRO A 43 19.22 -9.75 10.24
C PRO A 43 19.04 -8.24 10.20
N ARG A 44 17.79 -7.79 10.32
CA ARG A 44 17.42 -6.38 10.41
C ARG A 44 17.07 -6.03 11.86
N PHE A 45 17.18 -4.76 12.23
CA PHE A 45 16.73 -4.28 13.56
C PHE A 45 15.26 -4.65 13.83
N GLU A 46 14.42 -4.55 12.80
CA GLU A 46 13.00 -4.90 12.89
C GLU A 46 12.77 -6.38 13.23
N ASP A 47 13.62 -7.29 12.74
CA ASP A 47 13.54 -8.73 13.03
C ASP A 47 13.74 -8.99 14.53
N ALA A 48 14.76 -8.34 15.14
CA ALA A 48 15.03 -8.42 16.57
C ALA A 48 13.89 -7.79 17.39
N PHE A 49 13.35 -6.66 16.94
CA PHE A 49 12.21 -6.00 17.58
C PHE A 49 10.96 -6.90 17.58
N MET A 50 10.68 -7.55 16.45
CA MET A 50 9.56 -8.50 16.35
C MET A 50 9.75 -9.72 17.25
N ASP A 51 10.97 -10.26 17.37
CA ASP A 51 11.27 -11.37 18.29
C ASP A 51 11.00 -10.97 19.75
N LEU A 52 11.46 -9.80 20.19
CA LEU A 52 11.23 -9.26 21.53
C LEU A 52 9.73 -9.08 21.85
N LEU A 53 8.91 -8.77 20.85
CA LEU A 53 7.45 -8.65 20.99
C LEU A 53 6.71 -9.99 20.93
N GLY A 54 7.42 -11.12 20.79
CA GLY A 54 6.82 -12.45 20.70
C GLY A 54 6.33 -12.85 19.32
N GLY A 55 6.81 -12.18 18.27
CA GLY A 55 6.55 -12.47 16.87
C GLY A 55 5.51 -11.59 16.20
N GLY A 56 5.33 -11.81 14.90
CA GLY A 56 4.36 -11.13 14.07
C GLY A 56 2.90 -11.42 14.45
N PRO A 57 1.94 -10.65 13.90
CA PRO A 57 0.53 -10.84 14.18
C PRO A 57 0.08 -12.24 13.73
N LYS A 58 -0.44 -13.03 14.67
CA LYS A 58 -0.95 -14.40 14.41
C LYS A 58 -2.37 -14.41 13.82
N LEU A 59 -2.99 -13.26 13.68
CA LEU A 59 -4.38 -13.11 13.21
C LEU A 59 -4.44 -13.27 11.69
N ARG A 60 -5.27 -14.21 11.22
CA ARG A 60 -5.73 -14.21 9.84
C ARG A 60 -6.65 -13.00 9.65
N SER A 61 -6.33 -12.15 8.69
CA SER A 61 -7.19 -11.02 8.37
C SER A 61 -8.59 -11.52 7.97
N PRO A 62 -9.67 -10.97 8.56
CA PRO A 62 -11.03 -11.32 8.17
C PRO A 62 -11.35 -11.01 6.70
N PHE A 63 -10.57 -10.14 6.08
CA PHE A 63 -10.69 -9.81 4.65
C PHE A 63 -10.38 -10.97 3.71
N ALA A 64 -9.67 -12.00 4.17
CA ALA A 64 -9.44 -13.23 3.39
C ALA A 64 -10.75 -13.97 3.03
N ASN A 65 -11.85 -13.68 3.74
CA ASN A 65 -13.17 -14.29 3.52
C ASN A 65 -14.14 -13.35 2.77
N MET A 66 -13.66 -12.21 2.24
CA MET A 66 -14.50 -11.32 1.42
C MET A 66 -14.86 -12.00 0.10
N SER A 67 -15.96 -11.54 -0.52
CA SER A 67 -16.37 -12.02 -1.83
C SER A 67 -15.27 -11.81 -2.86
N THR A 68 -14.78 -12.89 -3.46
CA THR A 68 -13.68 -12.84 -4.42
C THR A 68 -14.15 -12.10 -5.69
N LYS A 69 -13.46 -11.03 -6.02
CA LYS A 69 -13.60 -10.33 -7.30
C LYS A 69 -12.64 -11.02 -8.26
N ASP A 70 -13.14 -11.88 -9.11
CA ASP A 70 -12.42 -12.69 -10.11
C ASP A 70 -10.92 -12.35 -10.25
N PRO A 71 -10.01 -13.04 -9.53
CA PRO A 71 -8.58 -12.72 -9.53
C PRO A 71 -7.90 -13.06 -10.87
N ASP A 72 -8.51 -13.93 -11.68
CA ASP A 72 -7.96 -14.34 -12.98
C ASP A 72 -8.20 -13.29 -14.08
N ARG A 73 -9.05 -12.31 -13.81
CA ARG A 73 -9.31 -11.20 -14.72
C ARG A 73 -8.21 -10.16 -14.66
N ARG A 74 -7.13 -10.36 -15.40
CA ARG A 74 -5.95 -9.47 -15.51
C ARG A 74 -6.24 -8.20 -16.32
N GLU A 75 -7.30 -7.46 -15.96
CA GLU A 75 -7.61 -6.18 -16.59
C GLU A 75 -6.83 -5.04 -15.93
N ASP A 76 -6.51 -4.01 -16.71
CA ASP A 76 -5.97 -2.76 -16.19
C ASP A 76 -7.07 -1.99 -15.45
N VAL A 77 -7.02 -1.95 -14.12
CA VAL A 77 -8.02 -1.27 -13.29
C VAL A 77 -7.65 0.17 -12.95
N VAL A 78 -6.37 0.53 -13.02
CA VAL A 78 -5.91 1.91 -12.94
C VAL A 78 -5.06 2.20 -14.17
N VAL A 79 -5.40 3.26 -14.90
CA VAL A 79 -4.68 3.71 -16.07
C VAL A 79 -4.44 5.21 -15.96
N ALA A 80 -3.18 5.60 -15.92
CA ALA A 80 -2.71 6.97 -16.01
C ALA A 80 -2.10 7.20 -17.40
N GLU A 81 -2.54 8.21 -18.10
CA GLU A 81 -2.06 8.54 -19.46
C GLU A 81 -1.63 10.00 -19.49
N ASN A 82 -0.32 10.25 -19.51
CA ASN A 82 0.32 11.57 -19.60
C ASN A 82 -0.22 12.57 -18.56
N LEU A 83 -0.45 12.09 -17.32
CA LEU A 83 -1.00 12.91 -16.25
C LEU A 83 -0.03 14.03 -15.88
N THR A 84 -0.48 15.27 -16.06
CA THR A 84 0.28 16.47 -15.72
C THR A 84 -0.55 17.40 -14.85
N ARG A 85 0.09 18.00 -13.83
CA ARG A 85 -0.53 19.01 -12.98
C ARG A 85 0.38 20.18 -12.74
N HIS A 86 -0.11 21.37 -13.12
CA HIS A 86 0.52 22.64 -12.85
C HIS A 86 -0.23 23.40 -11.75
N PHE A 87 0.50 24.08 -10.88
CA PHE A 87 0.00 25.08 -9.95
C PHE A 87 0.75 26.40 -10.22
N GLY A 88 0.15 27.28 -11.01
CA GLY A 88 0.86 28.44 -11.57
C GLY A 88 2.05 27.98 -12.42
N SER A 89 3.25 28.46 -12.11
CA SER A 89 4.50 28.09 -12.76
C SER A 89 5.09 26.75 -12.23
N PHE A 90 4.60 26.22 -11.12
CA PHE A 90 5.11 24.99 -10.53
C PHE A 90 4.44 23.76 -11.13
N THR A 91 5.25 22.81 -11.62
CA THR A 91 4.78 21.53 -12.12
C THR A 91 4.90 20.47 -11.01
N ALA A 92 3.76 20.02 -10.48
CA ALA A 92 3.72 19.06 -9.38
C ALA A 92 3.67 17.59 -9.84
N ALA A 93 3.24 17.35 -11.08
CA ALA A 93 3.34 16.07 -11.76
C ALA A 93 3.50 16.35 -13.26
N ASP A 94 4.41 15.66 -13.92
CA ASP A 94 4.77 15.88 -15.30
C ASP A 94 4.78 14.59 -16.11
N ASN A 95 3.83 14.46 -17.03
CA ASN A 95 3.73 13.37 -17.98
C ASN A 95 3.78 11.96 -17.35
N ILE A 96 3.07 11.76 -16.25
CA ILE A 96 3.04 10.47 -15.51
C ILE A 96 2.13 9.49 -16.25
N SER A 97 2.69 8.35 -16.68
CA SER A 97 1.95 7.30 -17.41
C SER A 97 2.27 5.92 -16.87
N PHE A 98 1.24 5.18 -16.41
CA PHE A 98 1.38 3.79 -15.97
C PHE A 98 0.03 3.06 -15.98
N ARG A 99 0.10 1.75 -15.80
CA ARG A 99 -1.07 0.87 -15.71
C ARG A 99 -0.92 -0.08 -14.53
N VAL A 100 -2.01 -0.31 -13.81
CA VAL A 100 -2.07 -1.22 -12.67
C VAL A 100 -3.12 -2.29 -12.95
N ARG A 101 -2.74 -3.55 -12.79
CA ARG A 101 -3.62 -4.70 -13.01
C ARG A 101 -4.47 -4.96 -11.77
N ARG A 102 -5.59 -5.64 -11.98
CA ARG A 102 -6.45 -6.11 -10.89
C ARG A 102 -5.65 -7.04 -9.96
N GLY A 103 -5.80 -6.81 -8.65
CA GLY A 103 -5.13 -7.61 -7.64
C GLY A 103 -3.63 -7.33 -7.46
N ASP A 104 -3.08 -6.29 -8.12
CA ASP A 104 -1.70 -5.86 -7.85
C ASP A 104 -1.65 -4.91 -6.65
N ILE A 105 -0.52 -4.94 -5.94
CA ILE A 105 -0.08 -3.88 -5.04
C ILE A 105 0.91 -3.01 -5.81
N PHE A 106 0.53 -1.76 -6.08
CA PHE A 106 1.34 -0.83 -6.85
C PHE A 106 1.83 0.34 -5.98
N GLY A 107 3.15 0.50 -5.90
CA GLY A 107 3.80 1.56 -5.12
C GLY A 107 4.13 2.80 -5.96
N LEU A 108 3.78 3.99 -5.48
CA LEU A 108 4.37 5.24 -5.93
C LEU A 108 5.41 5.69 -4.90
N ILE A 109 6.68 5.58 -5.25
CA ILE A 109 7.79 5.76 -4.33
C ILE A 109 8.59 7.00 -4.72
N GLY A 110 9.17 7.68 -3.77
CA GLY A 110 10.03 8.83 -4.03
C GLY A 110 10.08 9.78 -2.83
N PRO A 111 10.94 10.82 -2.87
CA PRO A 111 11.11 11.75 -1.77
C PRO A 111 9.87 12.64 -1.56
N ASN A 112 9.83 13.33 -0.43
CA ASN A 112 8.78 14.30 -0.17
C ASN A 112 8.84 15.45 -1.19
N GLY A 113 7.66 15.87 -1.67
CA GLY A 113 7.57 16.88 -2.73
C GLY A 113 7.74 16.35 -4.16
N ALA A 114 8.04 15.07 -4.38
CA ALA A 114 8.23 14.52 -5.72
C ALA A 114 6.96 14.43 -6.58
N GLY A 115 5.76 14.72 -6.04
CA GLY A 115 4.50 14.69 -6.78
C GLY A 115 3.61 13.48 -6.52
N LYS A 116 4.00 12.55 -5.63
CA LYS A 116 3.24 11.32 -5.31
C LYS A 116 1.78 11.59 -4.93
N SER A 117 1.55 12.38 -3.86
CA SER A 117 0.20 12.69 -3.38
C SER A 117 -0.60 13.52 -4.39
N THR A 118 0.05 14.32 -5.24
CA THR A 118 -0.61 15.02 -6.36
C THR A 118 -1.13 14.03 -7.38
N THR A 119 -0.31 13.07 -7.78
CA THR A 119 -0.69 12.00 -8.71
C THR A 119 -1.83 11.16 -8.12
N PHE A 120 -1.75 10.79 -6.84
CA PHE A 120 -2.83 10.08 -6.12
C PHE A 120 -4.15 10.86 -6.15
N LYS A 121 -4.12 12.15 -5.84
CA LYS A 121 -5.32 13.00 -5.87
C LYS A 121 -5.93 13.11 -7.27
N MET A 122 -5.12 13.07 -8.31
CA MET A 122 -5.63 13.01 -9.68
C MET A 122 -6.30 11.66 -9.96
N LEU A 123 -5.69 10.55 -9.55
CA LEU A 123 -6.20 9.20 -9.77
C LEU A 123 -7.45 8.84 -8.95
N ASN A 124 -7.68 9.49 -7.82
CA ASN A 124 -8.91 9.30 -7.05
C ASN A 124 -9.99 10.37 -7.33
N GLY A 125 -9.74 11.23 -8.33
CA GLY A 125 -10.69 12.26 -8.77
C GLY A 125 -10.89 13.41 -7.78
N LEU A 126 -9.97 13.61 -6.83
CA LEU A 126 -9.96 14.75 -5.90
C LEU A 126 -9.27 15.98 -6.51
N LEU A 127 -8.44 15.77 -7.51
CA LEU A 127 -7.73 16.83 -8.22
C LEU A 127 -7.87 16.62 -9.73
N LYS A 128 -8.36 17.63 -10.44
CA LYS A 128 -8.42 17.57 -11.90
C LYS A 128 -7.00 17.75 -12.48
N PRO A 129 -6.52 16.88 -13.39
CA PRO A 129 -5.25 17.09 -14.08
C PRO A 129 -5.32 18.36 -14.97
N SER A 130 -4.15 18.98 -15.21
CA SER A 130 -4.01 20.07 -16.19
C SER A 130 -4.02 19.53 -17.60
N SER A 131 -3.45 18.35 -17.83
CA SER A 131 -3.52 17.56 -19.08
C SER A 131 -3.40 16.06 -18.77
N GLY A 132 -3.65 15.24 -19.78
CA GLY A 132 -3.69 13.79 -19.65
C GLY A 132 -5.03 13.27 -19.15
N ASN A 133 -5.14 11.94 -18.98
CA ASN A 133 -6.36 11.27 -18.59
C ASN A 133 -6.11 10.17 -17.56
N ALA A 134 -7.11 9.91 -16.72
CA ALA A 134 -7.08 8.83 -15.76
C ALA A 134 -8.36 8.00 -15.81
N ARG A 135 -8.22 6.68 -15.83
CA ARG A 135 -9.33 5.73 -15.68
C ARG A 135 -9.09 4.86 -14.45
N VAL A 136 -10.13 4.68 -13.65
CA VAL A 136 -10.08 3.83 -12.46
C VAL A 136 -11.34 2.98 -12.38
N ALA A 137 -11.17 1.69 -12.10
CA ALA A 137 -12.22 0.68 -12.10
C ALA A 137 -13.05 0.69 -13.42
N GLY A 138 -12.37 0.89 -14.56
CA GLY A 138 -12.98 0.97 -15.88
C GLY A 138 -13.70 2.29 -16.19
N LEU A 139 -13.70 3.25 -15.28
CA LEU A 139 -14.40 4.53 -15.40
C LEU A 139 -13.43 5.69 -15.65
N ASP A 140 -13.76 6.54 -16.60
CA ASP A 140 -13.04 7.78 -16.88
C ASP A 140 -13.34 8.82 -15.81
N LEU A 141 -12.33 9.28 -15.11
CA LEU A 141 -12.46 10.25 -14.00
C LEU A 141 -12.91 11.64 -14.47
N ALA A 142 -12.66 12.02 -15.71
CA ALA A 142 -13.13 13.28 -16.25
C ALA A 142 -14.64 13.25 -16.55
N ARG A 143 -15.18 12.08 -16.93
CA ARG A 143 -16.57 11.92 -17.38
C ARG A 143 -17.50 11.41 -16.27
N ALA A 144 -17.01 10.55 -15.37
CA ALA A 144 -17.82 9.90 -14.36
C ALA A 144 -17.15 9.89 -12.95
N PRO A 145 -16.69 11.04 -12.41
CA PRO A 145 -15.91 11.06 -11.18
C PRO A 145 -16.69 10.53 -9.97
N GLY A 146 -17.98 10.79 -9.88
CA GLY A 146 -18.82 10.31 -8.76
C GLY A 146 -18.98 8.79 -8.76
N LYS A 147 -19.23 8.19 -9.94
CA LYS A 147 -19.34 6.72 -10.08
C LYS A 147 -18.01 6.02 -9.81
N ALA A 148 -16.90 6.62 -10.26
CA ALA A 148 -15.57 6.09 -10.00
C ALA A 148 -15.29 6.12 -8.49
N ARG A 149 -15.49 7.27 -7.81
CA ARG A 149 -15.26 7.39 -6.36
C ARG A 149 -16.08 6.41 -5.51
N ALA A 150 -17.28 6.04 -5.93
CA ALA A 150 -18.08 5.03 -5.23
C ALA A 150 -17.45 3.62 -5.26
N ARG A 151 -16.50 3.37 -6.17
CA ARG A 151 -15.74 2.11 -6.29
C ARG A 151 -14.33 2.19 -5.71
N LEU A 152 -13.97 3.32 -5.13
CA LEU A 152 -12.65 3.59 -4.58
C LEU A 152 -12.71 3.73 -3.07
N GLY A 153 -11.72 3.15 -2.39
CA GLY A 153 -11.37 3.53 -1.02
C GLY A 153 -10.19 4.49 -1.04
N TYR A 154 -10.18 5.47 -0.16
CA TYR A 154 -9.06 6.39 -0.03
C TYR A 154 -8.72 6.66 1.42
N MET A 155 -7.48 6.41 1.78
CA MET A 155 -6.89 6.76 3.06
C MET A 155 -5.83 7.82 2.82
N ALA A 156 -6.13 9.06 3.21
CA ALA A 156 -5.22 10.20 3.06
C ALA A 156 -4.13 10.18 4.14
N GLN A 157 -2.96 10.71 3.83
CA GLN A 157 -1.83 10.86 4.75
C GLN A 157 -2.21 11.65 6.03
N LYS A 158 -2.99 12.73 5.87
CA LYS A 158 -3.48 13.56 6.97
C LYS A 158 -4.99 13.73 6.85
N PHE A 159 -5.69 13.73 7.99
CA PHE A 159 -7.11 14.13 8.09
C PHE A 159 -8.10 13.33 7.23
N SER A 160 -7.88 12.00 7.10
CA SER A 160 -8.92 11.14 6.53
C SER A 160 -10.12 10.93 7.47
N LEU A 161 -10.02 11.37 8.71
CA LEU A 161 -11.03 11.23 9.76
C LEU A 161 -11.47 12.60 10.28
N TYR A 162 -12.70 12.67 10.78
CA TYR A 162 -13.20 13.82 11.55
C TYR A 162 -12.70 13.69 13.01
N GLY A 163 -11.72 14.50 13.37
CA GLY A 163 -11.02 14.43 14.65
C GLY A 163 -11.93 14.57 15.87
N ASP A 164 -12.90 15.46 15.78
CA ASP A 164 -13.87 15.80 16.84
C ASP A 164 -15.10 14.85 16.89
N LEU A 165 -15.16 13.91 15.95
CA LEU A 165 -16.14 12.85 15.98
C LEU A 165 -15.56 11.61 16.64
N SER A 166 -16.40 10.91 17.43
CA SER A 166 -16.01 9.63 18.00
C SER A 166 -15.74 8.57 16.92
N VAL A 167 -15.07 7.49 17.29
CA VAL A 167 -14.86 6.32 16.42
C VAL A 167 -16.16 5.86 15.81
N ARG A 168 -17.21 5.66 16.64
CA ARG A 168 -18.54 5.26 16.18
C ARG A 168 -19.15 6.27 15.21
N GLN A 169 -19.01 7.56 15.47
CA GLN A 169 -19.53 8.62 14.61
C GLN A 169 -18.80 8.66 13.27
N ASN A 170 -17.45 8.50 13.25
CA ASN A 170 -16.68 8.37 12.02
C ASN A 170 -17.16 7.19 11.18
N LEU A 171 -17.26 5.97 11.76
CA LEU A 171 -17.77 4.80 11.06
C LEU A 171 -19.17 5.03 10.49
N ASN A 172 -20.07 5.65 11.28
CA ASN A 172 -21.40 5.98 10.83
C ASN A 172 -21.42 7.01 9.70
N PHE A 173 -20.58 8.02 9.77
CA PHE A 173 -20.47 9.05 8.75
C PHE A 173 -20.04 8.44 7.40
N PHE A 174 -18.92 7.68 7.39
CA PHE A 174 -18.42 7.07 6.17
C PHE A 174 -19.38 6.00 5.61
N ALA A 175 -20.03 5.21 6.46
CA ALA A 175 -21.08 4.31 6.02
C ALA A 175 -22.19 5.06 5.27
N GLY A 176 -22.59 6.25 5.76
CA GLY A 176 -23.55 7.12 5.09
C GLY A 176 -23.05 7.65 3.76
N VAL A 177 -21.79 8.10 3.69
CA VAL A 177 -21.15 8.59 2.45
C VAL A 177 -21.17 7.51 1.36
N TYR A 178 -20.94 6.25 1.74
CA TYR A 178 -20.97 5.12 0.81
C TYR A 178 -22.36 4.53 0.58
N GLY A 179 -23.43 5.18 1.07
CA GLY A 179 -24.81 4.75 0.85
C GLY A 179 -25.22 3.48 1.60
N LEU A 180 -24.47 3.09 2.64
CA LEU A 180 -24.83 1.95 3.48
C LEU A 180 -25.98 2.34 4.41
N GLY A 181 -27.10 1.60 4.37
CA GLY A 181 -28.29 1.87 5.15
C GLY A 181 -28.83 0.66 5.92
N GLY A 182 -29.73 0.89 6.86
CA GLY A 182 -30.48 -0.15 7.56
C GLY A 182 -29.63 -1.19 8.29
N ALA A 183 -29.99 -2.45 8.13
CA ALA A 183 -29.28 -3.59 8.72
C ALA A 183 -27.84 -3.70 8.20
N ARG A 184 -27.64 -3.57 6.88
CA ARG A 184 -26.31 -3.64 6.26
C ARG A 184 -25.31 -2.64 6.86
N ARG A 185 -25.77 -1.43 7.20
CA ARG A 185 -24.92 -0.43 7.86
C ARG A 185 -24.43 -0.91 9.24
N ARG A 186 -25.32 -1.49 10.04
CA ARG A 186 -24.98 -2.02 11.36
C ARG A 186 -23.98 -3.16 11.24
N ASP A 187 -24.28 -4.14 10.39
CA ASP A 187 -23.43 -5.32 10.19
C ASP A 187 -22.03 -4.96 9.73
N VAL A 188 -21.92 -3.97 8.81
CA VAL A 188 -20.62 -3.50 8.34
C VAL A 188 -19.85 -2.76 9.44
N ILE A 189 -20.52 -1.89 10.22
CA ILE A 189 -19.86 -1.17 11.32
C ILE A 189 -19.39 -2.16 12.39
N ASP A 190 -20.19 -3.15 12.76
CA ASP A 190 -19.81 -4.17 13.73
C ASP A 190 -18.63 -4.99 13.23
N ARG A 191 -18.65 -5.43 11.97
CA ARG A 191 -17.54 -6.11 11.32
C ARG A 191 -16.25 -5.27 11.33
N MET A 192 -16.31 -3.98 10.98
CA MET A 192 -15.15 -3.08 11.01
C MET A 192 -14.63 -2.87 12.43
N THR A 193 -15.55 -2.73 13.40
CA THR A 193 -15.21 -2.58 14.82
C THR A 193 -14.43 -3.80 15.33
N GLU A 194 -14.87 -4.99 14.99
CA GLU A 194 -14.23 -6.25 15.37
C GLU A 194 -12.89 -6.44 14.65
N THR A 195 -12.89 -6.30 13.31
CA THR A 195 -11.69 -6.51 12.47
C THR A 195 -10.51 -5.65 12.90
N PHE A 196 -10.78 -4.40 13.22
CA PHE A 196 -9.75 -3.41 13.58
C PHE A 196 -9.58 -3.20 15.08
N ALA A 197 -10.22 -4.04 15.90
CA ALA A 197 -10.18 -3.99 17.37
C ALA A 197 -10.53 -2.59 17.93
N LEU A 198 -11.52 -1.93 17.34
CA LEU A 198 -11.94 -0.57 17.71
C LEU A 198 -12.95 -0.54 18.88
N GLY A 199 -13.43 -1.70 19.34
CA GLY A 199 -14.47 -1.82 20.38
C GLY A 199 -14.23 -0.96 21.62
N PRO A 200 -13.04 -1.02 22.25
CA PRO A 200 -12.72 -0.24 23.45
C PRO A 200 -12.76 1.28 23.26
N TYR A 201 -12.65 1.75 22.02
CA TYR A 201 -12.51 3.17 21.67
C TYR A 201 -13.74 3.76 21.00
N LEU A 202 -14.85 3.04 20.89
CA LEU A 202 -16.02 3.48 20.12
C LEU A 202 -16.59 4.84 20.55
N GLY A 203 -16.45 5.20 21.82
CA GLY A 203 -16.89 6.50 22.38
C GLY A 203 -15.80 7.58 22.37
N SER A 204 -14.54 7.23 22.05
CA SER A 204 -13.41 8.17 22.08
C SER A 204 -13.39 8.99 20.79
N ASP A 205 -13.01 10.26 20.88
CA ASP A 205 -12.79 11.12 19.74
C ASP A 205 -11.60 10.64 18.91
N ALA A 206 -11.71 10.73 17.59
CA ALA A 206 -10.69 10.19 16.70
C ALA A 206 -9.32 10.86 16.90
N HIS A 207 -9.26 12.16 17.25
CA HIS A 207 -7.99 12.85 17.50
C HIS A 207 -7.29 12.38 18.79
N ALA A 208 -8.05 11.87 19.77
CA ALA A 208 -7.52 11.36 21.03
C ALA A 208 -6.97 9.92 20.95
N LEU A 209 -7.20 9.23 19.83
CA LEU A 209 -6.69 7.88 19.65
C LEU A 209 -5.16 7.84 19.53
N PRO A 210 -4.49 6.80 20.06
CA PRO A 210 -3.13 6.46 19.67
C PRO A 210 -3.02 6.33 18.16
N LEU A 211 -1.85 6.69 17.59
CA LEU A 211 -1.65 6.76 16.15
C LEU A 211 -2.03 5.46 15.42
N GLY A 212 -1.63 4.30 15.94
CA GLY A 212 -1.97 2.99 15.35
C GLY A 212 -3.48 2.74 15.27
N PHE A 213 -4.25 3.13 16.31
CA PHE A 213 -5.72 3.00 16.27
C PHE A 213 -6.37 4.03 15.35
N ARG A 214 -5.78 5.21 15.19
CA ARG A 214 -6.22 6.19 14.21
C ARG A 214 -6.05 5.67 12.79
N GLN A 215 -4.93 5.02 12.50
CA GLN A 215 -4.68 4.38 11.20
C GLN A 215 -5.64 3.21 10.94
N ARG A 216 -5.91 2.38 11.94
CA ARG A 216 -6.90 1.29 11.85
C ARG A 216 -8.30 1.84 11.55
N LEU A 217 -8.72 2.90 12.23
CA LEU A 217 -10.01 3.55 11.98
C LEU A 217 -10.08 4.14 10.55
N ALA A 218 -8.99 4.78 10.09
CA ALA A 218 -8.92 5.34 8.75
C ALA A 218 -9.04 4.23 7.67
N LEU A 219 -8.34 3.12 7.86
CA LEU A 219 -8.45 1.98 6.96
C LEU A 219 -9.85 1.36 7.00
N ALA A 220 -10.44 1.17 8.20
CA ALA A 220 -11.80 0.67 8.36
C ALA A 220 -12.81 1.53 7.56
N CYS A 221 -12.71 2.85 7.67
CA CYS A 221 -13.56 3.78 6.90
C CYS A 221 -13.32 3.67 5.40
N ALA A 222 -12.08 3.48 4.95
CA ALA A 222 -11.74 3.39 3.54
C ALA A 222 -12.18 2.09 2.87
N VAL A 223 -12.34 0.99 3.62
CA VAL A 223 -12.63 -0.35 3.07
C VAL A 223 -14.05 -0.85 3.32
N MET A 224 -14.84 -0.19 4.17
CA MET A 224 -16.13 -0.69 4.63
C MET A 224 -17.16 -0.93 3.52
N HIS A 225 -17.04 -0.25 2.39
CA HIS A 225 -17.91 -0.39 1.22
C HIS A 225 -17.38 -1.38 0.17
N GLU A 226 -16.30 -2.11 0.49
CA GLU A 226 -15.67 -3.14 -0.35
C GLU A 226 -15.22 -2.60 -1.72
N PRO A 227 -14.29 -1.64 -1.76
CA PRO A 227 -13.86 -0.98 -2.99
C PRO A 227 -13.18 -1.94 -3.98
N ASP A 228 -13.18 -1.58 -5.27
CA ASP A 228 -12.39 -2.28 -6.29
C ASP A 228 -10.91 -1.89 -6.24
N VAL A 229 -10.64 -0.62 -5.91
CA VAL A 229 -9.31 -0.06 -5.79
C VAL A 229 -9.20 0.70 -4.48
N LEU A 230 -8.14 0.44 -3.73
CA LEU A 230 -7.85 1.14 -2.48
C LEU A 230 -6.59 1.98 -2.64
N PHE A 231 -6.70 3.27 -2.41
CA PHE A 231 -5.60 4.22 -2.40
C PHE A 231 -5.17 4.51 -0.97
N LEU A 232 -3.89 4.31 -0.68
CA LEU A 232 -3.27 4.46 0.64
C LEU A 232 -2.12 5.46 0.56
N ASP A 233 -2.30 6.65 1.11
CA ASP A 233 -1.30 7.72 1.07
C ASP A 233 -0.48 7.73 2.36
N GLU A 234 0.73 7.17 2.32
CA GLU A 234 1.65 6.96 3.45
C GLU A 234 0.98 6.30 4.68
N PRO A 235 0.34 5.14 4.51
CA PRO A 235 -0.60 4.60 5.49
C PRO A 235 0.03 4.18 6.81
N THR A 236 1.32 3.88 6.84
CA THR A 236 2.04 3.36 8.00
C THR A 236 3.09 4.32 8.54
N SER A 237 3.04 5.59 8.08
CA SER A 237 3.95 6.62 8.56
C SER A 237 3.79 6.85 10.06
N GLY A 238 4.89 6.70 10.83
CA GLY A 238 4.96 6.92 12.27
C GLY A 238 4.34 5.82 13.14
N VAL A 239 3.87 4.70 12.58
CA VAL A 239 3.40 3.56 13.40
C VAL A 239 4.55 2.61 13.73
N ASP A 240 4.36 1.87 14.82
CA ASP A 240 5.32 0.85 15.27
C ASP A 240 5.37 -0.35 14.28
N PRO A 241 6.47 -1.15 14.29
CA PRO A 241 6.64 -2.27 13.37
C PRO A 241 5.53 -3.33 13.46
N ARG A 242 4.99 -3.61 14.65
CA ARG A 242 3.92 -4.60 14.81
C ARG A 242 2.62 -4.14 14.16
N THR A 243 2.23 -2.87 14.37
CA THR A 243 1.07 -2.25 13.72
C THR A 243 1.26 -2.21 12.21
N ARG A 244 2.49 -1.93 11.71
CA ARG A 244 2.82 -1.98 10.29
C ARG A 244 2.61 -3.40 9.72
N ARG A 245 3.09 -4.46 10.39
CA ARG A 245 2.89 -5.86 9.97
C ARG A 245 1.41 -6.22 9.88
N GLU A 246 0.63 -5.82 10.88
CA GLU A 246 -0.81 -6.05 10.90
C GLU A 246 -1.50 -5.36 9.72
N PHE A 247 -1.13 -4.11 9.46
CA PHE A 247 -1.66 -3.34 8.34
C PHE A 247 -1.40 -4.03 7.00
N TRP A 248 -0.16 -4.46 6.74
CA TRP A 248 0.21 -5.19 5.54
C TRP A 248 -0.46 -6.57 5.44
N SER A 249 -0.71 -7.24 6.55
CA SER A 249 -1.50 -8.47 6.58
C SER A 249 -2.93 -8.25 6.07
N HIS A 250 -3.57 -7.14 6.46
CA HIS A 250 -4.89 -6.78 5.93
C HIS A 250 -4.85 -6.46 4.44
N ILE A 251 -3.84 -5.71 3.97
CA ILE A 251 -3.64 -5.41 2.55
C ILE A 251 -3.51 -6.69 1.73
N ASN A 252 -2.60 -7.58 2.10
CA ASN A 252 -2.38 -8.85 1.38
C ASN A 252 -3.65 -9.71 1.32
N ALA A 253 -4.43 -9.75 2.41
CA ALA A 253 -5.70 -10.48 2.42
C ALA A 253 -6.73 -9.89 1.44
N MET A 254 -6.82 -8.56 1.34
CA MET A 254 -7.69 -7.89 0.37
C MET A 254 -7.25 -8.12 -1.07
N VAL A 255 -5.95 -8.11 -1.34
CA VAL A 255 -5.39 -8.44 -2.65
C VAL A 255 -5.76 -9.87 -3.07
N GLY A 256 -5.66 -10.82 -2.14
CA GLY A 256 -6.08 -12.21 -2.35
C GLY A 256 -7.57 -12.36 -2.74
N THR A 257 -8.40 -11.35 -2.50
CA THR A 257 -9.81 -11.31 -2.94
C THR A 257 -10.03 -10.47 -4.21
N GLY A 258 -8.96 -10.01 -4.87
CA GLY A 258 -9.00 -9.27 -6.12
C GLY A 258 -9.17 -7.75 -5.97
N VAL A 259 -8.98 -7.19 -4.77
CA VAL A 259 -8.87 -5.74 -4.57
C VAL A 259 -7.50 -5.28 -5.06
N THR A 260 -7.46 -4.20 -5.83
CA THR A 260 -6.21 -3.58 -6.28
C THR A 260 -5.78 -2.50 -5.29
N ILE A 261 -4.52 -2.50 -4.91
CA ILE A 261 -3.99 -1.55 -3.93
C ILE A 261 -3.01 -0.61 -4.61
N MET A 262 -3.20 0.68 -4.39
CA MET A 262 -2.20 1.70 -4.68
C MET A 262 -1.68 2.30 -3.39
N VAL A 263 -0.38 2.34 -3.21
CA VAL A 263 0.24 2.90 -2.00
C VAL A 263 1.29 3.95 -2.37
N THR A 264 1.31 5.06 -1.65
CA THR A 264 2.47 5.96 -1.63
C THR A 264 3.27 5.70 -0.37
N THR A 265 4.56 5.69 -0.49
CA THR A 265 5.46 5.68 0.66
C THR A 265 6.79 6.34 0.30
N HIS A 266 7.50 6.80 1.31
CA HIS A 266 8.90 7.19 1.22
C HIS A 266 9.83 6.16 1.89
N PHE A 267 9.25 5.09 2.46
CA PHE A 267 9.97 3.99 3.06
C PHE A 267 10.22 2.91 2.00
N LEU A 268 11.47 2.70 1.64
CA LEU A 268 11.85 1.71 0.62
C LEU A 268 11.61 0.27 1.10
N ASP A 269 11.69 0.02 2.41
CA ASP A 269 11.31 -1.27 2.99
C ASP A 269 9.84 -1.63 2.73
N GLU A 270 8.95 -0.64 2.67
CA GLU A 270 7.54 -0.87 2.33
C GLU A 270 7.33 -1.10 0.84
N ALA A 271 8.18 -0.52 0.00
CA ALA A 271 8.14 -0.75 -1.43
C ALA A 271 8.41 -2.21 -1.81
N GLU A 272 9.14 -2.94 -0.97
CA GLU A 272 9.38 -4.38 -1.15
C GLU A 272 8.09 -5.24 -1.05
N TYR A 273 7.00 -4.71 -0.45
CA TYR A 273 5.70 -5.40 -0.42
C TYR A 273 4.90 -5.22 -1.72
N CYS A 274 5.34 -4.35 -2.62
CA CYS A 274 4.62 -4.05 -3.85
C CYS A 274 5.00 -5.05 -4.96
N ASP A 275 4.04 -5.41 -5.80
CA ASP A 275 4.29 -6.20 -7.01
C ASP A 275 5.07 -5.39 -8.05
N ARG A 276 4.74 -4.10 -8.15
CA ARG A 276 5.41 -3.13 -9.03
C ARG A 276 5.50 -1.77 -8.36
N ILE A 277 6.56 -1.04 -8.66
CA ILE A 277 6.79 0.30 -8.15
C ILE A 277 7.13 1.28 -9.26
N ALA A 278 6.57 2.48 -9.18
CA ALA A 278 6.95 3.63 -9.97
C ALA A 278 7.77 4.58 -9.09
N LEU A 279 8.99 4.87 -9.49
CA LEU A 279 9.86 5.83 -8.81
C LEU A 279 9.59 7.23 -9.36
N ILE A 280 9.13 8.12 -8.48
CA ILE A 280 8.80 9.50 -8.81
C ILE A 280 9.90 10.41 -8.26
N TYR A 281 10.51 11.18 -9.14
CA TYR A 281 11.54 12.15 -8.79
C TYR A 281 11.35 13.45 -9.58
N ARG A 282 11.44 14.60 -8.91
CA ARG A 282 11.23 15.93 -9.54
C ARG A 282 9.99 15.98 -10.43
N SER A 283 8.86 15.51 -9.90
CA SER A 283 7.54 15.47 -10.57
C SER A 283 7.45 14.53 -11.79
N ARG A 284 8.48 13.77 -12.11
CA ARG A 284 8.52 12.80 -13.22
C ARG A 284 8.66 11.39 -12.73
N MET A 285 8.23 10.43 -13.53
CA MET A 285 8.48 9.01 -13.30
C MET A 285 9.82 8.64 -13.93
N ILE A 286 10.81 8.25 -13.11
CA ILE A 286 12.16 7.91 -13.57
C ILE A 286 12.36 6.41 -13.79
N ALA A 287 11.54 5.57 -13.14
CA ALA A 287 11.58 4.12 -13.34
C ALA A 287 10.21 3.50 -13.00
N LEU A 288 9.92 2.34 -13.60
CA LEU A 288 8.72 1.53 -13.36
C LEU A 288 9.04 0.06 -13.60
N ASP A 289 9.13 -0.72 -12.52
CA ASP A 289 9.31 -2.18 -12.61
C ASP A 289 8.96 -2.86 -11.27
N THR A 290 9.21 -4.16 -11.17
CA THR A 290 9.20 -4.89 -9.90
C THR A 290 10.38 -4.46 -9.03
N PRO A 291 10.29 -4.52 -7.68
CA PRO A 291 11.42 -4.22 -6.79
C PRO A 291 12.69 -5.01 -7.16
N ASP A 292 12.53 -6.30 -7.47
CA ASP A 292 13.65 -7.18 -7.83
C ASP A 292 14.29 -6.81 -9.16
N ALA A 293 13.51 -6.41 -10.18
CA ALA A 293 14.05 -5.97 -11.46
C ALA A 293 14.83 -4.65 -11.32
N LEU A 294 14.35 -3.71 -10.52
CA LEU A 294 15.06 -2.46 -10.25
C LEU A 294 16.40 -2.70 -9.53
N LYS A 295 16.42 -3.59 -8.54
CA LYS A 295 17.67 -4.02 -7.87
C LYS A 295 18.63 -4.68 -8.87
N ALA A 296 18.14 -5.60 -9.69
CA ALA A 296 18.95 -6.28 -10.69
C ALA A 296 19.58 -5.33 -11.73
N GLY A 297 18.88 -4.22 -12.04
CA GLY A 297 19.36 -3.21 -13.00
C GLY A 297 20.60 -2.44 -12.55
N VAL A 298 20.95 -2.49 -11.25
CA VAL A 298 22.08 -1.74 -10.67
C VAL A 298 23.18 -2.66 -10.10
N VAL A 299 23.06 -3.97 -10.32
CA VAL A 299 24.09 -4.94 -9.91
C VAL A 299 25.43 -4.59 -10.58
N SER A 300 26.50 -4.53 -9.78
CA SER A 300 27.86 -4.28 -10.25
C SER A 300 28.86 -5.11 -9.44
N GLN A 301 30.14 -5.12 -9.88
CA GLN A 301 31.21 -5.83 -9.15
C GLN A 301 31.42 -5.31 -7.72
N GLY A 302 31.13 -4.03 -7.48
CA GLY A 302 31.22 -3.42 -6.14
C GLY A 302 29.95 -3.59 -5.31
N LEU A 303 28.82 -4.02 -5.92
CA LEU A 303 27.53 -4.14 -5.28
C LEU A 303 26.76 -5.35 -5.84
N PRO A 304 27.14 -6.59 -5.45
CA PRO A 304 26.57 -7.81 -6.01
C PRO A 304 25.12 -8.08 -5.54
N GLU A 305 24.73 -7.57 -4.38
CA GLU A 305 23.39 -7.72 -3.80
C GLU A 305 22.84 -6.33 -3.40
N PRO A 306 22.43 -5.51 -4.39
CA PRO A 306 21.91 -4.17 -4.12
C PRO A 306 20.57 -4.21 -3.38
N THR A 307 20.39 -3.26 -2.48
CA THR A 307 19.10 -2.96 -1.86
C THR A 307 18.23 -2.12 -2.80
N LEU A 308 16.96 -1.96 -2.47
CA LEU A 308 16.10 -1.02 -3.21
C LEU A 308 16.54 0.45 -3.02
N GLU A 309 17.20 0.76 -1.89
CA GLU A 309 17.81 2.08 -1.65
C GLU A 309 18.97 2.34 -2.60
N ASP A 310 19.84 1.37 -2.79
CA ASP A 310 20.95 1.46 -3.77
C ASP A 310 20.41 1.66 -5.19
N ALA A 311 19.36 0.92 -5.56
CA ALA A 311 18.71 1.07 -6.84
C ALA A 311 18.08 2.48 -7.01
N PHE A 312 17.45 3.00 -5.97
CA PHE A 312 16.87 4.34 -6.00
C PHE A 312 17.95 5.42 -6.17
N VAL A 313 19.04 5.35 -5.40
CA VAL A 313 20.16 6.31 -5.50
C VAL A 313 20.75 6.29 -6.91
N ALA A 314 21.07 5.11 -7.45
CA ALA A 314 21.66 4.97 -8.78
C ALA A 314 20.74 5.53 -9.89
N LEU A 315 19.43 5.29 -9.80
CA LEU A 315 18.45 5.81 -10.77
C LEU A 315 18.29 7.32 -10.68
N VAL A 316 18.36 7.91 -9.49
CA VAL A 316 18.34 9.37 -9.29
C VAL A 316 19.60 10.02 -9.86
N GLU A 317 20.77 9.45 -9.59
CA GLU A 317 22.06 9.94 -10.12
C GLU A 317 22.09 9.90 -11.66
N ALA A 318 21.56 8.82 -12.24
CA ALA A 318 21.47 8.69 -13.69
C ALA A 318 20.50 9.72 -14.31
N ASP A 319 19.35 10.00 -13.68
CA ASP A 319 18.40 11.04 -14.14
C ASP A 319 19.02 12.44 -14.03
N ASP A 320 19.70 12.75 -12.92
CA ASP A 320 20.40 14.03 -12.72
C ASP A 320 21.52 14.24 -13.75
N ALA A 321 22.31 13.22 -14.04
CA ALA A 321 23.36 13.29 -15.06
C ALA A 321 22.79 13.51 -16.45
N ALA A 322 21.67 12.85 -16.80
CA ALA A 322 21.00 13.03 -18.07
C ALA A 322 20.45 14.44 -18.27
N GLN A 323 19.96 15.07 -17.17
CA GLN A 323 19.44 16.44 -17.21
C GLN A 323 20.54 17.51 -17.34
N VAL A 324 21.73 17.26 -16.80
CA VAL A 324 22.87 18.17 -16.96
C VAL A 324 23.44 18.12 -18.38
N ALA A 325 23.27 16.97 -19.06
CA ALA A 325 23.74 16.77 -20.43
C ALA A 325 22.78 17.25 -21.52
N ALA A 326 21.52 17.59 -21.17
CA ALA A 326 20.45 18.06 -22.06
C ALA A 326 20.32 19.59 -22.05
#